data_35851d9ceb2b7e4b93b1997521d41d19
#
_entry.id   35851d9ceb2b7e4b93b1997521d41d19
#
_cell.length_a   1.000
_cell.length_b   1.000
_cell.length_c   1.000
_cell.angle_alpha   90.00
_cell.angle_beta   90.00
_cell.angle_gamma   90.00
#
_symmetry.space_group_name_H-M   'P 1'
#
loop_
_entity.id
_entity.type
_entity.pdbx_description
1 polymer ?
#
loop_
_entity_poly.entity_id
_entity_poly.type
_entity_poly.pdbx_seq_one_letter_code
_entity_poly.pdbx_strand_id
1 'polypeptide(L)'
;MTHTRSVALVQHPCGGDYDHNLSLSIDAIRTAAAKGAELILLPELHTLPYFCQTENTGHFELAEQIPGPTSNKLAGLARELGVVIVASLFEKRAPGLYHNTAIVLDRDGSLAGKYRKMHIPDDPGYYEKFYFTPGDLGFEPIQTSLGKLGVLVCWDQWYPEAARLMALSGAIILLYPTAIGWDPRDNEGEKQRQLDAWKVIQRSHAIANGLPVVSCNRIGLELDPSHQSAGIHFWGNSFICGPQGELLAQAGAEEERILLAQIDIQCTEKIRRIWPYLRDRRIDAYSDLTRRYRD
;
A
#
# COMPACT_ATOMS: atom_id res chain seq x y z
N MET A 1 16.31 10.81 -21.75
CA MET A 1 15.65 9.78 -20.94
C MET A 1 14.25 10.24 -20.66
N THR A 2 13.25 9.43 -20.91
CA THR A 2 11.85 9.78 -20.61
C THR A 2 11.70 9.87 -19.07
N HIS A 3 11.23 11.02 -18.59
CA HIS A 3 11.03 11.26 -17.16
C HIS A 3 9.65 10.76 -16.67
N THR A 4 8.92 10.12 -17.56
CA THR A 4 7.61 9.55 -17.32
C THR A 4 7.76 8.09 -16.91
N ARG A 5 7.02 7.66 -15.89
CA ARG A 5 6.92 6.26 -15.43
C ARG A 5 5.51 5.74 -15.64
N SER A 6 5.43 4.55 -16.20
CA SER A 6 4.16 3.83 -16.36
C SER A 6 3.89 3.02 -15.10
N VAL A 7 2.93 3.45 -14.29
CA VAL A 7 2.60 2.84 -13.01
C VAL A 7 1.24 2.15 -13.10
N ALA A 8 1.20 0.89 -12.69
CA ALA A 8 -0.03 0.13 -12.55
C ALA A 8 -0.32 -0.21 -11.08
N LEU A 9 -1.58 -0.33 -10.76
CA LEU A 9 -2.06 -1.00 -9.57
C LEU A 9 -3.08 -2.08 -9.96
N VAL A 10 -3.17 -3.11 -9.13
CA VAL A 10 -4.02 -4.28 -9.38
C VAL A 10 -5.07 -4.36 -8.28
N GLN A 11 -6.32 -4.04 -8.61
CA GLN A 11 -7.46 -4.23 -7.72
C GLN A 11 -8.12 -5.56 -8.02
N HIS A 12 -8.09 -6.50 -7.06
CA HIS A 12 -8.71 -7.82 -7.18
C HIS A 12 -9.22 -8.33 -5.82
N PRO A 13 -10.12 -9.33 -5.78
CA PRO A 13 -10.49 -10.00 -4.54
C PRO A 13 -9.31 -10.81 -4.00
N CYS A 14 -9.25 -10.97 -2.67
CA CYS A 14 -8.24 -11.78 -1.98
C CYS A 14 -8.88 -12.79 -1.02
N GLY A 15 -10.17 -13.09 -1.18
CA GLY A 15 -10.93 -14.00 -0.31
C GLY A 15 -10.76 -15.49 -0.62
N GLY A 16 -10.01 -15.85 -1.67
CA GLY A 16 -9.69 -17.23 -2.01
C GLY A 16 -8.56 -17.82 -1.16
N ASP A 17 -8.20 -19.09 -1.45
CA ASP A 17 -7.01 -19.68 -0.85
C ASP A 17 -5.72 -19.08 -1.42
N TYR A 18 -4.59 -19.43 -0.82
CA TYR A 18 -3.27 -18.91 -1.20
C TYR A 18 -2.95 -19.11 -2.69
N ASP A 19 -3.16 -20.29 -3.23
CA ASP A 19 -2.79 -20.62 -4.63
C ASP A 19 -3.67 -19.85 -5.61
N HIS A 20 -4.96 -19.74 -5.33
CA HIS A 20 -5.90 -18.96 -6.12
C HIS A 20 -5.53 -17.46 -6.13
N ASN A 21 -5.36 -16.86 -4.95
CA ASN A 21 -5.03 -15.45 -4.82
C ASN A 21 -3.68 -15.10 -5.46
N LEU A 22 -2.68 -15.97 -5.29
CA LEU A 22 -1.38 -15.79 -5.93
C LEU A 22 -1.47 -15.90 -7.45
N SER A 23 -2.28 -16.83 -7.98
CA SER A 23 -2.52 -16.95 -9.43
C SER A 23 -3.17 -15.68 -9.99
N LEU A 24 -4.22 -15.17 -9.36
CA LEU A 24 -4.84 -13.89 -9.74
C LEU A 24 -3.82 -12.75 -9.79
N SER A 25 -2.97 -12.65 -8.77
CA SER A 25 -1.93 -11.62 -8.72
C SER A 25 -0.92 -11.77 -9.86
N ILE A 26 -0.47 -12.99 -10.15
CA ILE A 26 0.49 -13.28 -11.24
C ILE A 26 -0.10 -12.91 -12.61
N ASP A 27 -1.34 -13.32 -12.89
CA ASP A 27 -2.02 -13.04 -14.14
C ASP A 27 -2.24 -11.53 -14.34
N ALA A 28 -2.59 -10.84 -13.27
CA ALA A 28 -2.74 -9.39 -13.28
C ALA A 28 -1.40 -8.67 -13.49
N ILE A 29 -0.31 -9.13 -12.86
CA ILE A 29 1.05 -8.59 -13.09
C ILE A 29 1.45 -8.76 -14.56
N ARG A 30 1.26 -9.95 -15.14
CA ARG A 30 1.54 -10.23 -16.57
C ARG A 30 0.74 -9.30 -17.47
N THR A 31 -0.53 -9.13 -17.17
CA THR A 31 -1.43 -8.23 -17.93
C THR A 31 -1.00 -6.78 -17.81
N ALA A 32 -0.61 -6.31 -16.63
CA ALA A 32 -0.12 -4.96 -16.41
C ALA A 32 1.19 -4.71 -17.18
N ALA A 33 2.13 -5.64 -17.11
CA ALA A 33 3.41 -5.58 -17.84
C ALA A 33 3.18 -5.56 -19.36
N ALA A 34 2.27 -6.39 -19.89
CA ALA A 34 1.91 -6.39 -21.31
C ALA A 34 1.27 -5.06 -21.77
N LYS A 35 0.65 -4.31 -20.85
CA LYS A 35 0.14 -2.95 -21.10
C LYS A 35 1.22 -1.87 -20.94
N GLY A 36 2.46 -2.26 -20.67
CA GLY A 36 3.61 -1.34 -20.57
C GLY A 36 3.86 -0.77 -19.18
N ALA A 37 3.33 -1.39 -18.11
CA ALA A 37 3.66 -0.99 -16.74
C ALA A 37 5.15 -1.23 -16.44
N GLU A 38 5.79 -0.26 -15.79
CA GLU A 38 7.16 -0.34 -15.27
C GLU A 38 7.18 -0.64 -13.76
N LEU A 39 6.16 -0.18 -13.04
CA LEU A 39 5.93 -0.39 -11.61
C LEU A 39 4.52 -0.94 -11.41
N ILE A 40 4.40 -2.01 -10.64
CA ILE A 40 3.12 -2.67 -10.37
C ILE A 40 2.93 -2.80 -8.85
N LEU A 41 1.81 -2.28 -8.34
CA LEU A 41 1.43 -2.33 -6.95
C LEU A 41 0.28 -3.32 -6.74
N LEU A 42 0.43 -4.23 -5.79
CA LEU A 42 -0.59 -5.19 -5.35
C LEU A 42 -1.27 -4.74 -4.05
N PRO A 43 -2.44 -5.30 -3.70
CA PRO A 43 -3.10 -5.03 -2.43
C PRO A 43 -2.28 -5.53 -1.21
N GLU A 44 -2.66 -5.06 -0.03
CA GLU A 44 -2.11 -5.55 1.23
C GLU A 44 -2.47 -7.03 1.44
N LEU A 45 -1.49 -7.85 1.90
CA LEU A 45 -1.64 -9.29 2.20
C LEU A 45 -2.35 -10.05 1.06
N HIS A 46 -2.01 -9.73 -0.18
CA HIS A 46 -2.77 -10.06 -1.40
C HIS A 46 -2.94 -11.57 -1.65
N THR A 47 -2.13 -12.41 -1.01
CA THR A 47 -2.19 -13.87 -1.17
C THR A 47 -3.13 -14.56 -0.18
N LEU A 48 -3.69 -13.82 0.79
CA LEU A 48 -4.47 -14.38 1.89
C LEU A 48 -5.82 -13.67 2.03
N PRO A 49 -6.88 -14.39 2.45
CA PRO A 49 -8.04 -13.74 3.05
C PRO A 49 -7.59 -12.85 4.21
N TYR A 50 -8.35 -11.81 4.50
CA TYR A 50 -8.02 -10.90 5.59
C TYR A 50 -8.31 -11.56 6.95
N PHE A 51 -7.36 -12.34 7.42
CA PHE A 51 -7.46 -13.17 8.62
C PHE A 51 -7.50 -12.37 9.92
N CYS A 52 -7.15 -11.08 9.90
CA CYS A 52 -7.14 -10.22 11.10
C CYS A 52 -8.54 -9.82 11.59
N GLN A 53 -9.62 -10.35 10.98
CA GLN A 53 -10.99 -10.22 11.48
C GLN A 53 -11.18 -10.91 12.83
N THR A 54 -10.34 -11.89 13.15
CA THR A 54 -10.39 -12.67 14.40
C THR A 54 -9.00 -12.86 14.98
N GLU A 55 -8.92 -13.06 16.30
CA GLU A 55 -7.69 -13.45 16.99
C GLU A 55 -7.61 -14.98 17.03
N ASN A 56 -6.84 -15.58 16.12
CA ASN A 56 -6.67 -17.02 16.02
C ASN A 56 -5.19 -17.38 15.85
N THR A 57 -4.64 -18.10 16.84
CA THR A 57 -3.23 -18.51 16.82
C THR A 57 -2.88 -19.43 15.65
N GLY A 58 -3.84 -20.16 15.09
CA GLY A 58 -3.63 -21.00 13.90
C GLY A 58 -3.24 -20.20 12.67
N HIS A 59 -3.63 -18.92 12.56
CA HIS A 59 -3.27 -18.07 11.42
C HIS A 59 -1.78 -17.74 11.35
N PHE A 60 -1.00 -17.89 12.44
CA PHE A 60 0.46 -17.73 12.38
C PHE A 60 1.15 -18.73 11.45
N GLU A 61 0.51 -19.85 11.14
CA GLU A 61 1.03 -20.81 10.15
C GLU A 61 0.96 -20.30 8.70
N LEU A 62 0.19 -19.24 8.44
CA LEU A 62 0.12 -18.57 7.14
C LEU A 62 1.32 -17.70 6.84
N ALA A 63 2.15 -17.41 7.86
CA ALA A 63 3.29 -16.52 7.73
C ALA A 63 4.48 -17.21 7.06
N GLU A 64 5.17 -16.50 6.17
CA GLU A 64 6.37 -16.97 5.48
C GLU A 64 7.60 -16.11 5.80
N GLN A 65 8.79 -16.69 5.65
CA GLN A 65 10.03 -15.93 5.70
C GLN A 65 10.18 -15.05 4.45
N ILE A 66 10.93 -13.97 4.56
CA ILE A 66 11.29 -13.13 3.40
C ILE A 66 12.83 -13.06 3.33
N PRO A 67 13.47 -13.65 2.28
CA PRO A 67 12.87 -14.36 1.12
C PRO A 67 12.16 -15.67 1.48
N GLY A 68 11.07 -15.97 0.79
CA GLY A 68 10.24 -17.16 0.95
C GLY A 68 9.49 -17.52 -0.34
N PRO A 69 8.55 -18.45 -0.29
CA PRO A 69 7.86 -18.96 -1.49
C PRO A 69 7.26 -17.87 -2.37
N THR A 70 6.46 -16.97 -1.78
CA THR A 70 5.81 -15.89 -2.54
C THR A 70 6.82 -14.90 -3.09
N SER A 71 7.74 -14.39 -2.25
CA SER A 71 8.74 -13.41 -2.69
C SER A 71 9.65 -13.96 -3.79
N ASN A 72 10.04 -15.23 -3.73
CA ASN A 72 10.85 -15.88 -4.77
C ASN A 72 10.10 -16.02 -6.10
N LYS A 73 8.81 -16.36 -6.04
CA LYS A 73 7.96 -16.49 -7.24
C LYS A 73 7.76 -15.13 -7.92
N LEU A 74 7.45 -14.09 -7.13
CA LEU A 74 7.31 -12.72 -7.63
C LEU A 74 8.65 -12.14 -8.13
N ALA A 75 9.79 -12.47 -7.51
CA ALA A 75 11.13 -12.09 -7.96
C ALA A 75 11.47 -12.69 -9.34
N GLY A 76 11.12 -13.96 -9.56
CA GLY A 76 11.22 -14.58 -10.88
C GLY A 76 10.40 -13.86 -11.93
N LEU A 77 9.17 -13.47 -11.57
CA LEU A 77 8.25 -12.76 -12.45
C LEU A 77 8.73 -11.32 -12.74
N ALA A 78 9.23 -10.59 -11.73
CA ALA A 78 9.81 -9.26 -11.91
C ALA A 78 10.97 -9.29 -12.93
N ARG A 79 11.86 -10.28 -12.80
CA ARG A 79 12.98 -10.48 -13.74
C ARG A 79 12.51 -10.87 -15.15
N GLU A 80 11.56 -11.79 -15.25
CA GLU A 80 11.01 -12.25 -16.53
C GLU A 80 10.38 -11.10 -17.32
N LEU A 81 9.64 -10.23 -16.64
CA LEU A 81 8.88 -9.15 -17.25
C LEU A 81 9.64 -7.82 -17.30
N GLY A 82 10.76 -7.70 -16.58
CA GLY A 82 11.54 -6.46 -16.49
C GLY A 82 10.80 -5.32 -15.79
N VAL A 83 9.99 -5.63 -14.77
CA VAL A 83 9.15 -4.67 -14.03
C VAL A 83 9.51 -4.63 -12.55
N VAL A 84 9.23 -3.50 -11.89
CA VAL A 84 9.29 -3.39 -10.43
C VAL A 84 7.95 -3.84 -9.85
N ILE A 85 7.97 -4.73 -8.85
CA ILE A 85 6.76 -5.22 -8.17
C ILE A 85 6.81 -4.83 -6.69
N VAL A 86 5.70 -4.27 -6.18
CA VAL A 86 5.48 -4.01 -4.77
C VAL A 86 4.32 -4.89 -4.29
N ALA A 87 4.60 -5.73 -3.30
CA ALA A 87 3.65 -6.69 -2.73
C ALA A 87 3.73 -6.70 -1.20
N SER A 88 2.63 -6.96 -0.51
CA SER A 88 2.57 -7.04 0.96
C SER A 88 2.30 -8.48 1.39
N LEU A 89 3.08 -8.95 2.38
CA LEU A 89 3.10 -10.33 2.84
C LEU A 89 3.05 -10.41 4.37
N PHE A 90 2.59 -11.55 4.89
CA PHE A 90 2.70 -11.90 6.31
C PHE A 90 4.10 -12.47 6.59
N GLU A 91 5.01 -11.64 7.13
CA GLU A 91 6.40 -12.02 7.39
C GLU A 91 6.54 -12.77 8.72
N LYS A 92 7.09 -13.99 8.69
CA LYS A 92 7.67 -14.67 9.85
C LYS A 92 9.14 -14.32 9.97
N ARG A 93 9.47 -13.31 10.78
CA ARG A 93 10.85 -12.84 10.95
C ARG A 93 11.69 -13.79 11.81
N ALA A 94 11.06 -14.29 12.89
CA ALA A 94 11.65 -15.21 13.85
C ALA A 94 10.53 -15.96 14.59
N PRO A 95 10.83 -17.01 15.36
CA PRO A 95 9.82 -17.64 16.22
C PRO A 95 9.16 -16.61 17.15
N GLY A 96 7.83 -16.48 17.07
CA GLY A 96 7.04 -15.52 17.85
C GLY A 96 7.14 -14.06 17.42
N LEU A 97 7.82 -13.75 16.30
CA LEU A 97 7.97 -12.38 15.80
C LEU A 97 7.52 -12.27 14.35
N TYR A 98 6.45 -11.53 14.13
CA TYR A 98 5.77 -11.43 12.85
C TYR A 98 5.49 -9.97 12.47
N HIS A 99 5.44 -9.69 11.17
CA HIS A 99 5.15 -8.36 10.63
C HIS A 99 4.24 -8.44 9.40
N ASN A 100 3.48 -7.39 9.18
CA ASN A 100 2.90 -7.07 7.88
C ASN A 100 3.98 -6.32 7.08
N THR A 101 4.48 -6.93 6.01
CA THR A 101 5.69 -6.46 5.34
C THR A 101 5.46 -6.27 3.85
N ALA A 102 5.67 -5.05 3.37
CA ALA A 102 5.76 -4.79 1.93
C ALA A 102 7.19 -5.08 1.44
N ILE A 103 7.29 -5.83 0.36
CA ILE A 103 8.53 -6.10 -0.38
C ILE A 103 8.55 -5.31 -1.68
N VAL A 104 9.74 -4.90 -2.07
CA VAL A 104 10.00 -4.27 -3.38
C VAL A 104 10.99 -5.12 -4.15
N LEU A 105 10.55 -5.65 -5.28
CA LEU A 105 11.35 -6.46 -6.19
C LEU A 105 11.72 -5.61 -7.39
N ASP A 106 13.00 -5.49 -7.69
CA ASP A 106 13.47 -4.70 -8.83
C ASP A 106 13.40 -5.52 -10.13
N ARG A 107 13.59 -4.87 -11.26
CA ARG A 107 13.49 -5.42 -12.61
C ARG A 107 14.38 -6.61 -12.88
N ASP A 108 15.49 -6.74 -12.16
CA ASP A 108 16.40 -7.90 -12.24
C ASP A 108 15.97 -9.06 -11.34
N GLY A 109 14.86 -8.90 -10.61
CA GLY A 109 14.35 -9.85 -9.64
C GLY A 109 15.04 -9.81 -8.28
N SER A 110 15.92 -8.85 -8.04
CA SER A 110 16.51 -8.65 -6.71
C SER A 110 15.47 -8.08 -5.74
N LEU A 111 15.59 -8.45 -4.47
CA LEU A 111 14.84 -7.80 -3.38
C LEU A 111 15.52 -6.45 -3.10
N ALA A 112 14.99 -5.37 -3.71
CA ALA A 112 15.51 -4.01 -3.53
C ALA A 112 15.40 -3.54 -2.08
N GLY A 113 14.36 -3.98 -1.37
CA GLY A 113 14.16 -3.69 0.03
C GLY A 113 12.80 -4.13 0.52
N LYS A 114 12.55 -3.87 1.81
CA LYS A 114 11.26 -4.12 2.44
C LYS A 114 10.90 -3.02 3.43
N TYR A 115 9.61 -2.83 3.63
CA TYR A 115 9.03 -1.94 4.62
C TYR A 115 8.11 -2.75 5.52
N ARG A 116 8.28 -2.68 6.84
CA ARG A 116 7.39 -3.28 7.83
C ARG A 116 6.40 -2.23 8.30
N LYS A 117 5.11 -2.53 8.20
CA LYS A 117 4.01 -1.63 8.59
C LYS A 117 4.27 -1.06 9.99
N MET A 118 4.35 0.26 10.08
CA MET A 118 4.70 0.95 11.33
C MET A 118 3.49 1.17 12.23
N HIS A 119 2.35 1.56 11.63
CA HIS A 119 1.11 1.77 12.35
C HIS A 119 0.21 0.55 12.22
N ILE A 120 -0.02 -0.13 13.33
CA ILE A 120 -0.82 -1.35 13.38
C ILE A 120 -2.19 -1.03 13.98
N PRO A 121 -3.31 -1.23 13.23
CA PRO A 121 -4.66 -1.01 13.74
C PRO A 121 -5.07 -2.05 14.78
N ASP A 122 -6.07 -1.70 15.57
CA ASP A 122 -6.68 -2.56 16.57
C ASP A 122 -8.16 -2.19 16.73
N ASP A 123 -8.85 -2.08 15.62
CA ASP A 123 -10.26 -1.73 15.55
C ASP A 123 -11.12 -3.00 15.38
N PRO A 124 -12.42 -2.94 15.65
CA PRO A 124 -13.33 -4.08 15.43
C PRO A 124 -13.23 -4.60 13.99
N GLY A 125 -12.90 -5.89 13.84
CA GLY A 125 -12.64 -6.53 12.54
C GLY A 125 -11.23 -6.31 11.97
N TYR A 126 -10.38 -5.52 12.64
CA TYR A 126 -8.99 -5.24 12.24
C TYR A 126 -8.03 -5.48 13.40
N TYR A 127 -8.05 -6.68 13.99
CA TYR A 127 -7.22 -7.08 15.14
C TYR A 127 -5.79 -7.38 14.75
N GLU A 128 -5.14 -6.45 14.05
CA GLU A 128 -3.80 -6.65 13.53
C GLU A 128 -2.73 -6.68 14.63
N LYS A 129 -2.94 -6.01 15.77
CA LYS A 129 -1.99 -6.04 16.89
C LYS A 129 -1.81 -7.42 17.51
N PHE A 130 -2.79 -8.31 17.36
CA PHE A 130 -2.64 -9.71 17.77
C PHE A 130 -1.57 -10.43 16.96
N TYR A 131 -1.44 -10.09 15.68
CA TYR A 131 -0.54 -10.78 14.74
C TYR A 131 0.78 -10.07 14.53
N PHE A 132 0.78 -8.74 14.42
CA PHE A 132 1.92 -8.00 13.91
C PHE A 132 2.60 -7.14 14.96
N THR A 133 3.91 -7.29 15.04
CA THR A 133 4.77 -6.32 15.71
C THR A 133 4.90 -5.07 14.83
N PRO A 134 4.83 -3.86 15.39
CA PRO A 134 5.12 -2.64 14.65
C PRO A 134 6.47 -2.70 13.92
N GLY A 135 6.55 -2.04 12.78
CA GLY A 135 7.76 -2.01 11.97
C GLY A 135 8.95 -1.38 12.68
N ASP A 136 10.14 -1.85 12.35
CA ASP A 136 11.41 -1.44 12.95
C ASP A 136 12.46 -0.99 11.92
N LEU A 137 12.04 -0.79 10.66
CA LEU A 137 12.91 -0.34 9.58
C LEU A 137 12.86 1.17 9.32
N GLY A 138 12.00 1.89 10.07
CA GLY A 138 11.79 3.33 9.89
C GLY A 138 10.96 3.67 8.66
N PHE A 139 10.85 4.98 8.38
CA PHE A 139 10.17 5.53 7.22
C PHE A 139 11.20 5.88 6.13
N GLU A 140 11.87 4.86 5.60
CA GLU A 140 12.93 5.01 4.60
C GLU A 140 12.45 4.54 3.22
N PRO A 141 12.51 5.39 2.18
CA PRO A 141 12.13 4.98 0.84
C PRO A 141 13.14 3.99 0.26
N ILE A 142 12.64 3.04 -0.50
CA ILE A 142 13.42 1.93 -1.07
C ILE A 142 13.98 2.35 -2.43
N GLN A 143 15.30 2.25 -2.61
CA GLN A 143 15.97 2.55 -3.86
C GLN A 143 15.73 1.42 -4.87
N THR A 144 15.30 1.78 -6.07
CA THR A 144 15.08 0.87 -7.21
C THR A 144 15.67 1.45 -8.49
N SER A 145 15.63 0.68 -9.57
CA SER A 145 15.97 1.13 -10.92
C SER A 145 15.09 2.28 -11.43
N LEU A 146 13.89 2.47 -10.83
CA LEU A 146 12.98 3.57 -11.17
C LEU A 146 13.18 4.81 -10.31
N GLY A 147 13.96 4.73 -9.23
CA GLY A 147 14.17 5.75 -8.23
C GLY A 147 13.74 5.31 -6.83
N LYS A 148 13.66 6.23 -5.88
CA LYS A 148 13.28 5.93 -4.50
C LYS A 148 11.76 5.84 -4.35
N LEU A 149 11.26 4.68 -3.95
CA LEU A 149 9.84 4.41 -3.72
C LEU A 149 9.51 4.55 -2.23
N GLY A 150 8.59 5.43 -1.87
CA GLY A 150 8.05 5.56 -0.53
C GLY A 150 6.91 4.56 -0.32
N VAL A 151 7.23 3.40 0.25
CA VAL A 151 6.23 2.34 0.50
C VAL A 151 5.73 2.44 1.93
N LEU A 152 4.42 2.54 2.08
CA LEU A 152 3.67 2.60 3.33
C LEU A 152 2.50 1.63 3.22
N VAL A 153 2.07 1.01 4.34
CA VAL A 153 1.03 -0.04 4.27
C VAL A 153 -0.23 0.40 5.00
N CYS A 154 -1.35 0.42 4.29
CA CYS A 154 -2.73 0.55 4.79
C CYS A 154 -2.89 1.62 5.88
N TRP A 155 -2.90 1.24 7.17
CA TRP A 155 -3.12 2.14 8.30
C TRP A 155 -2.15 3.33 8.33
N ASP A 156 -0.93 3.18 7.78
CA ASP A 156 0.03 4.27 7.61
C ASP A 156 -0.54 5.44 6.80
N GLN A 157 -1.55 5.18 5.97
CA GLN A 157 -2.21 6.18 5.11
C GLN A 157 -2.92 7.30 5.88
N TRP A 158 -3.25 7.06 7.16
CA TRP A 158 -3.92 8.05 8.00
C TRP A 158 -2.96 9.05 8.66
N TYR A 159 -1.65 8.78 8.60
CA TYR A 159 -0.62 9.54 9.32
C TYR A 159 0.21 10.42 8.36
N PRO A 160 -0.05 11.76 8.37
CA PRO A 160 0.72 12.69 7.53
C PRO A 160 2.22 12.65 7.78
N GLU A 161 2.64 12.32 9.00
CA GLU A 161 4.04 12.21 9.41
C GLU A 161 4.78 11.14 8.58
N ALA A 162 4.15 9.99 8.36
CA ALA A 162 4.74 8.89 7.58
C ALA A 162 5.02 9.33 6.13
N ALA A 163 4.00 9.90 5.48
CA ALA A 163 4.13 10.43 4.12
C ALA A 163 5.20 11.55 4.04
N ARG A 164 5.25 12.41 5.06
CA ARG A 164 6.24 13.50 5.14
C ARG A 164 7.66 12.98 5.29
N LEU A 165 7.90 12.00 6.15
CA LEU A 165 9.22 11.41 6.35
C LEU A 165 9.73 10.73 5.08
N MET A 166 8.88 9.96 4.38
CA MET A 166 9.21 9.39 3.08
C MET A 166 9.60 10.48 2.05
N ALA A 167 8.82 11.57 2.00
CA ALA A 167 9.11 12.69 1.09
C ALA A 167 10.43 13.40 1.42
N LEU A 168 10.74 13.59 2.71
CA LEU A 168 11.99 14.22 3.17
C LEU A 168 13.20 13.33 2.89
N SER A 169 13.05 12.01 2.90
CA SER A 169 14.09 11.03 2.54
C SER A 169 14.25 10.86 1.02
N GLY A 170 13.49 11.62 0.22
CA GLY A 170 13.64 11.69 -1.24
C GLY A 170 12.81 10.69 -2.03
N ALA A 171 11.70 10.20 -1.48
CA ALA A 171 10.74 9.43 -2.25
C ALA A 171 10.23 10.24 -3.46
N ILE A 172 10.11 9.56 -4.60
CA ILE A 172 9.57 10.17 -5.84
C ILE A 172 8.09 9.86 -6.05
N ILE A 173 7.55 8.88 -5.34
CA ILE A 173 6.17 8.40 -5.36
C ILE A 173 5.86 7.76 -4.02
N LEU A 174 4.62 7.86 -3.54
CA LEU A 174 4.13 7.15 -2.37
C LEU A 174 3.20 6.02 -2.81
N LEU A 175 3.38 4.83 -2.23
CA LEU A 175 2.68 3.60 -2.57
C LEU A 175 2.03 3.03 -1.32
N TYR A 176 0.72 2.73 -1.40
CA TYR A 176 -0.07 2.20 -0.30
C TYR A 176 -0.76 0.88 -0.69
N PRO A 177 -0.12 -0.29 -0.51
CA PRO A 177 -0.86 -1.55 -0.42
C PRO A 177 -1.87 -1.45 0.72
N THR A 178 -3.13 -1.77 0.45
CA THR A 178 -4.22 -1.52 1.40
C THR A 178 -5.21 -2.70 1.43
N ALA A 179 -5.82 -2.93 2.61
CA ALA A 179 -6.98 -3.77 2.83
C ALA A 179 -7.92 -3.01 3.77
N ILE A 180 -8.85 -2.25 3.22
CA ILE A 180 -9.81 -1.45 3.98
C ILE A 180 -11.20 -1.56 3.35
N GLY A 181 -12.23 -1.62 4.18
CA GLY A 181 -13.61 -1.78 3.76
C GLY A 181 -14.59 -1.27 4.80
N TRP A 182 -15.86 -1.45 4.50
CA TRP A 182 -16.97 -1.11 5.38
C TRP A 182 -17.39 -2.28 6.26
N ASP A 183 -17.91 -2.00 7.44
CA ASP A 183 -18.84 -2.94 8.08
C ASP A 183 -20.09 -3.03 7.18
N PRO A 184 -20.50 -4.23 6.75
CA PRO A 184 -21.70 -4.38 5.91
C PRO A 184 -22.96 -3.77 6.52
N ARG A 185 -23.01 -3.60 7.85
CA ARG A 185 -24.13 -3.02 8.60
C ARG A 185 -24.17 -1.51 8.62
N ASP A 186 -23.09 -0.83 8.20
CA ASP A 186 -23.05 0.62 8.11
C ASP A 186 -24.10 1.13 7.11
N ASN A 187 -24.73 2.26 7.45
CA ASN A 187 -25.62 2.94 6.50
C ASN A 187 -24.82 3.62 5.39
N GLU A 188 -25.48 3.88 4.26
CA GLU A 188 -24.81 4.46 3.07
C GLU A 188 -24.14 5.81 3.35
N GLY A 189 -24.72 6.65 4.23
CA GLY A 189 -24.11 7.93 4.61
C GLY A 189 -22.80 7.75 5.36
N GLU A 190 -22.69 6.74 6.23
CA GLU A 190 -21.45 6.40 6.93
C GLU A 190 -20.41 5.82 5.98
N LYS A 191 -20.81 4.88 5.13
CA LYS A 191 -19.95 4.30 4.10
C LYS A 191 -19.33 5.37 3.21
N GLN A 192 -20.13 6.33 2.77
CA GLN A 192 -19.66 7.44 1.94
C GLN A 192 -18.66 8.34 2.69
N ARG A 193 -18.93 8.68 3.97
CA ARG A 193 -18.01 9.50 4.78
C ARG A 193 -16.65 8.81 4.96
N GLN A 194 -16.63 7.51 5.24
CA GLN A 194 -15.41 6.72 5.41
C GLN A 194 -14.59 6.69 4.12
N LEU A 195 -15.23 6.42 3.00
CA LEU A 195 -14.58 6.38 1.69
C LEU A 195 -14.03 7.75 1.28
N ASP A 196 -14.78 8.83 1.51
CA ASP A 196 -14.34 10.19 1.20
C ASP A 196 -13.14 10.58 2.08
N ALA A 197 -13.18 10.28 3.38
CA ALA A 197 -12.07 10.52 4.28
C ALA A 197 -10.79 9.81 3.80
N TRP A 198 -10.92 8.53 3.39
CA TRP A 198 -9.81 7.73 2.88
C TRP A 198 -9.18 8.29 1.61
N LYS A 199 -10.02 8.76 0.67
CA LYS A 199 -9.53 9.41 -0.57
C LYS A 199 -8.89 10.77 -0.28
N VAL A 200 -9.52 11.57 0.56
CA VAL A 200 -9.10 12.94 0.85
C VAL A 200 -7.76 12.95 1.57
N ILE A 201 -7.55 12.11 2.60
CA ILE A 201 -6.30 12.11 3.36
C ILE A 201 -5.10 11.75 2.45
N GLN A 202 -5.22 10.77 1.58
CA GLN A 202 -4.14 10.36 0.71
C GLN A 202 -3.85 11.37 -0.41
N ARG A 203 -4.89 11.98 -0.98
CA ARG A 203 -4.73 13.11 -1.92
C ARG A 203 -4.11 14.33 -1.22
N SER A 204 -4.41 14.54 0.06
CA SER A 204 -3.73 15.56 0.87
C SER A 204 -2.24 15.27 1.03
N HIS A 205 -1.83 14.02 1.18
CA HIS A 205 -0.40 13.65 1.19
C HIS A 205 0.28 13.98 -0.14
N ALA A 206 -0.39 13.74 -1.27
CA ALA A 206 0.13 14.10 -2.58
C ALA A 206 0.38 15.62 -2.66
N ILE A 207 -0.62 16.43 -2.32
CA ILE A 207 -0.55 17.90 -2.35
C ILE A 207 0.52 18.43 -1.40
N ALA A 208 0.46 18.02 -0.12
CA ALA A 208 1.34 18.55 0.93
C ALA A 208 2.82 18.21 0.70
N ASN A 209 3.13 17.15 -0.04
CA ASN A 209 4.48 16.71 -0.34
C ASN A 209 4.89 16.99 -1.79
N GLY A 210 3.96 17.39 -2.66
CA GLY A 210 4.18 17.56 -4.09
C GLY A 210 4.66 16.26 -4.75
N LEU A 211 4.06 15.11 -4.39
CA LEU A 211 4.42 13.77 -4.86
C LEU A 211 3.19 13.03 -5.37
N PRO A 212 3.31 12.19 -6.41
CA PRO A 212 2.24 11.25 -6.77
C PRO A 212 1.97 10.25 -5.65
N VAL A 213 0.70 9.83 -5.55
CA VAL A 213 0.26 8.77 -4.63
C VAL A 213 -0.47 7.68 -5.41
N VAL A 214 -0.16 6.43 -5.09
CA VAL A 214 -0.82 5.23 -5.63
C VAL A 214 -1.37 4.41 -4.47
N SER A 215 -2.66 4.23 -4.43
CA SER A 215 -3.36 3.48 -3.39
C SER A 215 -4.07 2.28 -3.99
N CYS A 216 -3.66 1.09 -3.57
CA CYS A 216 -4.15 -0.18 -4.09
C CYS A 216 -4.89 -0.94 -3.01
N ASN A 217 -6.20 -1.05 -3.14
CA ASN A 217 -7.07 -1.78 -2.22
C ASN A 217 -7.58 -3.07 -2.86
N ARG A 218 -7.99 -4.04 -2.02
CA ARG A 218 -8.72 -5.23 -2.43
C ARG A 218 -10.23 -4.95 -2.56
N ILE A 219 -10.98 -5.88 -3.13
CA ILE A 219 -12.44 -5.81 -3.27
C ILE A 219 -13.12 -7.05 -2.72
N GLY A 220 -14.43 -6.95 -2.54
CA GLY A 220 -15.33 -8.05 -2.22
C GLY A 220 -15.63 -8.20 -0.73
N LEU A 221 -16.64 -8.99 -0.44
CA LEU A 221 -17.04 -9.32 0.93
C LEU A 221 -16.22 -10.51 1.42
N GLU A 222 -15.48 -10.31 2.50
CA GLU A 222 -14.84 -11.39 3.23
C GLU A 222 -15.55 -11.57 4.56
N LEU A 223 -16.24 -12.71 4.72
CA LEU A 223 -17.00 -13.05 5.94
C LEU A 223 -16.05 -13.31 7.11
N ASP A 224 -16.49 -12.95 8.30
CA ASP A 224 -15.82 -13.33 9.53
C ASP A 224 -15.98 -14.85 9.79
N PRO A 225 -14.88 -15.63 9.81
CA PRO A 225 -14.96 -17.08 10.01
C PRO A 225 -15.53 -17.47 11.38
N SER A 226 -15.47 -16.58 12.36
CA SER A 226 -16.01 -16.80 13.71
C SER A 226 -17.51 -16.47 13.82
N HIS A 227 -18.08 -15.84 12.79
CA HIS A 227 -19.47 -15.34 12.78
C HIS A 227 -19.79 -14.34 13.90
N GLN A 228 -18.77 -13.69 14.49
CA GLN A 228 -18.96 -12.65 15.50
C GLN A 228 -19.27 -11.28 14.88
N SER A 229 -18.89 -11.09 13.62
CA SER A 229 -19.20 -9.90 12.83
C SER A 229 -19.86 -10.28 11.49
N ALA A 230 -20.30 -9.28 10.74
CA ALA A 230 -20.82 -9.46 9.38
C ALA A 230 -19.71 -9.62 8.33
N GLY A 231 -18.46 -9.57 8.76
CA GLY A 231 -17.33 -9.53 7.86
C GLY A 231 -16.95 -8.10 7.45
N ILE A 232 -16.08 -7.98 6.45
CA ILE A 232 -15.65 -6.70 5.89
C ILE A 232 -15.98 -6.70 4.40
N HIS A 233 -16.66 -5.64 3.96
CA HIS A 233 -16.88 -5.38 2.53
C HIS A 233 -15.77 -4.44 2.04
N PHE A 234 -14.69 -4.99 1.49
CA PHE A 234 -13.56 -4.23 0.96
C PHE A 234 -14.02 -3.39 -0.23
N TRP A 235 -13.84 -2.08 -0.10
CA TRP A 235 -14.49 -1.11 -0.98
C TRP A 235 -13.73 -0.76 -2.26
N GLY A 236 -12.64 -1.47 -2.60
CA GLY A 236 -11.87 -1.16 -3.80
C GLY A 236 -11.50 0.32 -3.89
N ASN A 237 -12.04 0.99 -4.88
CA ASN A 237 -11.82 2.42 -5.13
C ASN A 237 -10.34 2.81 -5.22
N SER A 238 -9.48 1.86 -5.59
CA SER A 238 -8.05 2.09 -5.82
C SER A 238 -7.84 3.24 -6.77
N PHE A 239 -6.79 4.03 -6.56
CA PHE A 239 -6.55 5.19 -7.39
C PHE A 239 -5.07 5.56 -7.52
N ILE A 240 -4.78 6.32 -8.57
CA ILE A 240 -3.51 6.98 -8.83
C ILE A 240 -3.79 8.47 -8.90
N CYS A 241 -3.09 9.27 -8.09
CA CYS A 241 -3.18 10.71 -8.19
C CYS A 241 -1.81 11.36 -8.40
N GLY A 242 -1.83 12.49 -9.08
CA GLY A 242 -0.64 13.30 -9.33
C GLY A 242 -0.30 14.19 -8.12
N PRO A 243 0.80 14.95 -8.21
CA PRO A 243 1.39 15.69 -7.09
C PRO A 243 0.56 16.91 -6.63
N GLN A 244 -0.51 17.25 -7.35
CA GLN A 244 -1.49 18.26 -6.92
C GLN A 244 -2.80 17.62 -6.44
N GLY A 245 -2.80 16.29 -6.22
CA GLY A 245 -3.97 15.54 -5.77
C GLY A 245 -5.00 15.26 -6.87
N GLU A 246 -4.69 15.60 -8.11
CA GLU A 246 -5.53 15.31 -9.28
C GLU A 246 -5.59 13.81 -9.53
N LEU A 247 -6.79 13.26 -9.77
CA LEU A 247 -6.97 11.85 -10.08
C LEU A 247 -6.52 11.58 -11.52
N LEU A 248 -5.51 10.72 -11.68
CA LEU A 248 -5.02 10.25 -12.98
C LEU A 248 -5.77 8.99 -13.43
N ALA A 249 -6.10 8.12 -12.47
CA ALA A 249 -6.92 6.93 -12.69
C ALA A 249 -7.60 6.52 -11.39
N GLN A 250 -8.80 5.93 -11.48
CA GLN A 250 -9.56 5.41 -10.34
C GLN A 250 -10.39 4.22 -10.78
N ALA A 251 -10.49 3.19 -9.92
CA ALA A 251 -11.41 2.07 -10.06
C ALA A 251 -12.70 2.31 -9.28
N GLY A 252 -13.73 1.52 -9.58
CA GLY A 252 -14.96 1.41 -8.79
C GLY A 252 -14.78 0.52 -7.56
N ALA A 253 -15.89 0.32 -6.82
CA ALA A 253 -15.88 -0.45 -5.58
C ALA A 253 -15.82 -1.97 -5.81
N GLU A 254 -16.46 -2.47 -6.86
CA GLU A 254 -16.76 -3.90 -7.06
C GLU A 254 -16.01 -4.52 -8.25
N GLU A 255 -15.25 -3.73 -9.01
CA GLU A 255 -14.64 -4.20 -10.26
C GLU A 255 -13.21 -4.71 -10.04
N GLU A 256 -12.91 -5.88 -10.57
CA GLU A 256 -11.52 -6.29 -10.80
C GLU A 256 -10.91 -5.37 -11.85
N ARG A 257 -9.84 -4.67 -11.49
CA ARG A 257 -9.29 -3.66 -12.38
C ARG A 257 -7.78 -3.56 -12.30
N ILE A 258 -7.14 -3.48 -13.46
CA ILE A 258 -5.77 -3.04 -13.59
C ILE A 258 -5.83 -1.58 -14.05
N LEU A 259 -5.51 -0.66 -13.15
CA LEU A 259 -5.33 0.74 -13.49
C LEU A 259 -3.92 0.97 -13.98
N LEU A 260 -3.78 1.82 -14.99
CA LEU A 260 -2.50 2.23 -15.55
C LEU A 260 -2.50 3.74 -15.73
N ALA A 261 -1.45 4.43 -15.24
CA ALA A 261 -1.26 5.85 -15.46
C ALA A 261 0.20 6.17 -15.78
N GLN A 262 0.38 7.23 -16.56
CA GLN A 262 1.69 7.82 -16.82
C GLN A 262 1.97 8.90 -15.79
N ILE A 263 3.05 8.77 -15.03
CA ILE A 263 3.46 9.72 -13.99
C ILE A 263 4.72 10.47 -14.47
N ASP A 264 4.60 11.77 -14.66
CA ASP A 264 5.77 12.64 -14.92
C ASP A 264 6.48 12.96 -13.61
N ILE A 265 7.60 12.29 -13.36
CA ILE A 265 8.42 12.52 -12.15
C ILE A 265 9.03 13.93 -12.12
N GLN A 266 9.29 14.55 -13.27
CA GLN A 266 9.78 15.94 -13.31
C GLN A 266 8.70 16.97 -12.95
N CYS A 267 7.44 16.63 -13.09
CA CYS A 267 6.33 17.49 -12.68
C CYS A 267 6.42 17.85 -11.19
N THR A 268 6.87 16.91 -10.36
CA THR A 268 7.13 17.13 -8.92
C THR A 268 8.07 18.29 -8.67
N GLU A 269 9.20 18.36 -9.39
CA GLU A 269 10.17 19.44 -9.23
C GLU A 269 9.58 20.79 -9.67
N LYS A 270 8.86 20.83 -10.80
CA LYS A 270 8.18 22.04 -11.29
C LYS A 270 7.15 22.54 -10.27
N ILE A 271 6.33 21.64 -9.73
CA ILE A 271 5.31 21.99 -8.73
C ILE A 271 5.95 22.52 -7.46
N ARG A 272 6.99 21.86 -6.94
CA ARG A 272 7.69 22.30 -5.72
C ARG A 272 8.39 23.64 -5.86
N ARG A 273 8.75 24.06 -7.09
CA ARG A 273 9.26 25.41 -7.34
C ARG A 273 8.18 26.48 -7.28
N ILE A 274 6.97 26.17 -7.79
CA ILE A 274 5.83 27.11 -7.84
C ILE A 274 5.10 27.12 -6.50
N TRP A 275 4.90 25.95 -5.91
CA TRP A 275 4.26 25.73 -4.62
C TRP A 275 5.25 25.11 -3.63
N PRO A 276 6.12 25.93 -3.00
CA PRO A 276 7.27 25.43 -2.26
C PRO A 276 6.95 25.02 -0.83
N TYR A 277 5.93 24.19 -0.63
CA TYR A 277 5.46 23.72 0.68
C TYR A 277 6.56 23.06 1.52
N LEU A 278 7.49 22.32 0.90
CA LEU A 278 8.63 21.71 1.62
C LEU A 278 9.64 22.76 2.10
N ARG A 279 9.94 23.76 1.28
CA ARG A 279 10.88 24.86 1.60
C ARG A 279 10.34 25.73 2.73
N ASP A 280 9.04 26.04 2.69
CA ASP A 280 8.40 27.02 3.58
C ASP A 280 7.95 26.43 4.93
N ARG A 281 8.33 25.17 5.21
CA ARG A 281 8.07 24.53 6.49
C ARG A 281 8.79 25.26 7.62
N ARG A 282 8.07 25.51 8.69
CA ARG A 282 8.59 26.11 9.93
C ARG A 282 9.17 25.03 10.85
N ILE A 283 10.28 24.42 10.42
CA ILE A 283 10.94 23.32 11.15
C ILE A 283 11.35 23.71 12.59
N ASP A 284 11.57 25.00 12.82
CA ASP A 284 11.83 25.61 14.12
C ASP A 284 10.65 25.54 15.09
N ALA A 285 9.42 25.32 14.59
CA ALA A 285 8.18 25.33 15.37
C ALA A 285 7.53 23.93 15.50
N TYR A 286 8.14 22.87 14.98
CA TYR A 286 7.53 21.54 14.90
C TYR A 286 8.03 20.53 15.95
N SER A 287 8.78 20.97 16.96
CA SER A 287 9.35 20.07 17.99
C SER A 287 8.28 19.24 18.73
N ASP A 288 7.07 19.79 18.88
CA ASP A 288 5.99 19.14 19.61
C ASP A 288 5.28 18.02 18.81
N LEU A 289 5.59 17.84 17.51
CA LEU A 289 5.06 16.70 16.74
C LEU A 289 5.46 15.34 17.32
N THR A 290 6.51 15.28 18.12
CA THR A 290 6.93 14.05 18.80
C THR A 290 6.22 13.81 20.13
N ARG A 291 5.36 14.73 20.57
CA ARG A 291 4.51 14.57 21.74
C ARG A 291 3.16 14.00 21.35
N ARG A 292 2.59 13.15 22.20
CA ARG A 292 1.23 12.63 21.99
C ARG A 292 0.16 13.70 22.17
N TYR A 293 0.41 14.65 23.07
CA TYR A 293 -0.47 15.79 23.41
C TYR A 293 0.36 16.97 23.92
N ARG A 294 -0.14 18.18 23.76
CA ARG A 294 0.45 19.41 24.34
C ARG A 294 -0.36 19.81 25.55
N ASP A 295 0.24 19.75 26.72
CA ASP A 295 -0.33 20.22 27.99
C ASP A 295 -0.17 21.74 28.13
#